data_a3d24cf103352a43ef2ec52a71a28eee
#
_entry.id   a3d24cf103352a43ef2ec52a71a28eee
#
_cell.length_a   1.000
_cell.length_b   1.000
_cell.length_c   1.000
_cell.angle_alpha   90.00
_cell.angle_beta   90.00
_cell.angle_gamma   90.00
#
_symmetry.space_group_name_H-M   'P 1'
#
loop_
_entity.id
_entity.type
_entity.pdbx_description
1 polymer ?
#
loop_
_entity_poly.entity_id
_entity_poly.type
_entity_poly.pdbx_seq_one_letter_code
_entity_poly.pdbx_strand_id
1 'polypeptide(L)'
;WVLYINPLFRIFDFSLGIAIYNICHKIESAHFHIDYNHTQVEILALCLIIITYCLAFFIPESFRRSVWYWIPMGILIATFYFQKGAISRFLSHPIFVKLGEISFAFYLFHYMIIRAVRIILCHLHLALPLWQEFCITLILSITTAYIAHRYIEQPANKFIRKRFSR
;
A
#
# COMPACT_ATOMS: atom_id res chain seq x y z
N TRP A 1 -9.58 -10.90 -17.14
CA TRP A 1 -8.11 -10.81 -17.16
C TRP A 1 -7.62 -9.52 -17.84
N VAL A 2 -8.17 -9.14 -19.00
CA VAL A 2 -7.73 -7.95 -19.76
C VAL A 2 -7.88 -6.65 -18.97
N LEU A 3 -8.96 -6.46 -18.22
CA LEU A 3 -9.21 -5.27 -17.41
C LEU A 3 -8.22 -5.13 -16.24
N TYR A 4 -7.80 -6.23 -15.62
CA TYR A 4 -6.89 -6.22 -14.48
C TYR A 4 -5.42 -5.93 -14.86
N ILE A 5 -5.00 -6.39 -16.04
CA ILE A 5 -3.61 -6.26 -16.54
C ILE A 5 -3.42 -4.94 -17.31
N ASN A 6 -4.50 -4.27 -17.72
CA ASN A 6 -4.40 -3.08 -18.56
C ASN A 6 -3.81 -1.89 -17.78
N PRO A 7 -2.65 -1.32 -18.20
CA PRO A 7 -2.03 -0.18 -17.54
C PRO A 7 -2.93 1.05 -17.43
N LEU A 8 -3.89 1.23 -18.34
CA LEU A 8 -4.82 2.36 -18.31
C LEU A 8 -5.71 2.34 -17.06
N PHE A 9 -6.20 1.16 -16.64
CA PHE A 9 -6.98 1.05 -15.40
C PHE A 9 -6.13 1.37 -14.16
N ARG A 10 -4.83 1.04 -14.17
CA ARG A 10 -3.91 1.41 -13.10
C ARG A 10 -3.67 2.91 -13.01
N ILE A 11 -3.69 3.61 -14.15
CA ILE A 11 -3.65 5.08 -14.17
C ILE A 11 -4.92 5.65 -13.53
N PHE A 12 -6.08 5.05 -13.74
CA PHE A 12 -7.33 5.48 -13.08
C PHE A 12 -7.27 5.29 -11.55
N ASP A 13 -6.75 4.16 -11.06
CA ASP A 13 -6.55 3.91 -9.63
C ASP A 13 -5.67 5.01 -9.01
N PHE A 14 -4.57 5.34 -9.68
CA PHE A 14 -3.65 6.39 -9.25
C PHE A 14 -4.29 7.79 -9.30
N SER A 15 -5.00 8.10 -10.38
CA SER A 15 -5.69 9.38 -10.56
C SER A 15 -6.79 9.60 -9.51
N LEU A 16 -7.49 8.53 -9.12
CA LEU A 16 -8.49 8.55 -8.05
C LEU A 16 -7.82 8.92 -6.70
N GLY A 17 -6.68 8.33 -6.39
CA GLY A 17 -5.91 8.67 -5.18
C GLY A 17 -5.51 10.16 -5.14
N ILE A 18 -5.02 10.70 -6.27
CA ILE A 18 -4.68 12.13 -6.40
C ILE A 18 -5.93 13.01 -6.23
N ALA A 19 -7.06 12.64 -6.83
CA ALA A 19 -8.30 13.39 -6.72
C ALA A 19 -8.79 13.45 -5.26
N ILE A 20 -8.76 12.32 -4.55
CA ILE A 20 -9.12 12.23 -3.12
C ILE A 20 -8.20 13.13 -2.29
N TYR A 21 -6.90 13.05 -2.51
CA TYR A 21 -5.92 13.91 -1.82
C TYR A 21 -6.25 15.39 -2.02
N ASN A 22 -6.49 15.83 -3.26
CA ASN A 22 -6.83 17.22 -3.56
C ASN A 22 -8.15 17.68 -2.91
N ILE A 23 -9.14 16.80 -2.86
CA ILE A 23 -10.41 17.08 -2.18
C ILE A 23 -10.18 17.25 -0.67
N CYS A 24 -9.48 16.32 -0.03
CA CYS A 24 -9.15 16.38 1.39
C CYS A 24 -8.35 17.63 1.74
N HIS A 25 -7.38 17.99 0.90
CA HIS A 25 -6.56 19.20 1.09
C HIS A 25 -7.40 20.49 0.98
N LYS A 26 -8.35 20.56 0.05
CA LYS A 26 -9.30 21.69 -0.03
C LYS A 26 -10.22 21.78 1.19
N ILE A 27 -10.74 20.65 1.68
CA ILE A 27 -11.58 20.60 2.88
C ILE A 27 -10.80 21.09 4.11
N GLU A 28 -9.56 20.66 4.25
CA GLU A 28 -8.66 21.10 5.33
C GLU A 28 -8.40 22.61 5.26
N SER A 29 -8.12 23.13 4.07
CA SER A 29 -7.88 24.57 3.82
C SER A 29 -9.13 25.43 4.09
N ALA A 30 -10.31 24.90 3.92
CA ALA A 30 -11.58 25.60 4.16
C ALA A 30 -11.95 25.69 5.65
N HIS A 31 -11.12 25.19 6.56
CA HIS A 31 -11.36 25.17 8.01
C HIS A 31 -12.73 24.60 8.41
N PHE A 32 -13.21 23.63 7.65
CA PHE A 32 -14.49 23.00 7.92
C PHE A 32 -14.35 22.11 9.17
N HIS A 33 -14.73 22.66 10.33
CA HIS A 33 -14.72 21.93 11.60
C HIS A 33 -16.03 21.17 11.73
N ILE A 34 -15.98 19.85 11.56
CA ILE A 34 -17.03 18.95 11.98
C ILE A 34 -16.52 18.28 13.26
N ASP A 35 -17.20 18.51 14.38
CA ASP A 35 -16.93 17.80 15.63
C ASP A 35 -17.46 16.37 15.53
N TYR A 36 -16.59 15.43 15.19
CA TYR A 36 -16.86 14.01 15.23
C TYR A 36 -15.70 13.25 15.87
N ASN A 37 -16.01 12.07 16.40
CA ASN A 37 -14.99 11.23 17.00
C ASN A 37 -14.14 10.58 15.91
N HIS A 38 -12.96 11.14 15.62
CA HIS A 38 -12.04 10.70 14.58
C HIS A 38 -11.69 9.21 14.70
N THR A 39 -11.53 8.69 15.92
CA THR A 39 -11.22 7.27 16.14
C THR A 39 -12.38 6.36 15.70
N GLN A 40 -13.64 6.78 15.95
CA GLN A 40 -14.80 6.00 15.50
C GLN A 40 -14.87 5.95 13.97
N VAL A 41 -14.58 7.05 13.28
CA VAL A 41 -14.56 7.11 11.82
C VAL A 41 -13.45 6.21 11.24
N GLU A 42 -12.26 6.19 11.86
CA GLU A 42 -11.18 5.27 11.47
C GLU A 42 -11.61 3.80 11.62
N ILE A 43 -12.25 3.45 12.74
CA ILE A 43 -12.75 2.08 12.98
C ILE A 43 -13.83 1.72 11.95
N LEU A 44 -14.79 2.64 11.69
CA LEU A 44 -15.84 2.42 10.69
C LEU A 44 -15.25 2.21 9.28
N ALA A 45 -14.25 2.99 8.90
CA ALA A 45 -13.57 2.83 7.60
C ALA A 45 -12.86 1.46 7.49
N LEU A 46 -12.22 0.99 8.55
CA LEU A 46 -11.61 -0.34 8.59
C LEU A 46 -12.68 -1.46 8.56
N CYS A 47 -13.74 -1.31 9.33
CA CYS A 47 -14.87 -2.26 9.29
C CYS A 47 -15.49 -2.33 7.89
N LEU A 48 -15.65 -1.19 7.21
CA LEU A 48 -16.15 -1.14 5.85
C LEU A 48 -15.29 -1.95 4.87
N ILE A 49 -13.96 -1.87 4.98
CA ILE A 49 -13.06 -2.67 4.14
C ILE A 49 -13.22 -4.16 4.45
N ILE A 50 -13.28 -4.54 5.72
CA ILE A 50 -13.46 -5.94 6.11
C ILE A 50 -14.79 -6.48 5.57
N ILE A 51 -15.88 -5.73 5.73
CA ILE A 51 -17.21 -6.09 5.22
C ILE A 51 -17.16 -6.21 3.69
N THR A 52 -16.54 -5.26 3.00
CA THR A 52 -16.40 -5.28 1.54
C THR A 52 -15.60 -6.51 1.09
N TYR A 53 -14.57 -6.90 1.82
CA TYR A 53 -13.78 -8.10 1.55
C TYR A 53 -14.62 -9.37 1.75
N CYS A 54 -15.38 -9.48 2.83
CA CYS A 54 -16.27 -10.61 3.07
C CYS A 54 -17.37 -10.72 1.99
N LEU A 55 -17.97 -9.61 1.59
CA LEU A 55 -18.98 -9.57 0.54
C LEU A 55 -18.41 -9.85 -0.86
N ALA A 56 -17.12 -9.65 -1.06
CA ALA A 56 -16.45 -9.90 -2.33
C ALA A 56 -16.55 -11.36 -2.80
N PHE A 57 -16.85 -12.28 -1.88
CA PHE A 57 -17.09 -13.69 -2.20
C PHE A 57 -18.34 -13.90 -3.06
N PHE A 58 -19.35 -13.04 -2.91
CA PHE A 58 -20.62 -13.12 -3.64
C PHE A 58 -20.59 -12.36 -4.99
N ILE A 59 -19.48 -11.68 -5.32
CA ILE A 59 -19.39 -10.79 -6.48
C ILE A 59 -18.62 -11.45 -7.61
N PRO A 60 -19.07 -11.29 -8.89
CA PRO A 60 -18.37 -11.81 -10.05
C PRO A 60 -16.90 -11.37 -10.10
N GLU A 61 -16.00 -12.27 -10.46
CA GLU A 61 -14.55 -12.07 -10.39
C GLU A 61 -14.06 -10.85 -11.19
N SER A 62 -14.67 -10.57 -12.33
CA SER A 62 -14.31 -9.44 -13.19
C SER A 62 -14.55 -8.09 -12.51
N PHE A 63 -15.65 -7.94 -11.78
CA PHE A 63 -16.01 -6.71 -11.07
C PHE A 63 -15.25 -6.58 -9.74
N ARG A 64 -15.10 -7.70 -9.02
CA ARG A 64 -14.37 -7.78 -7.75
C ARG A 64 -12.92 -7.32 -7.89
N ARG A 65 -12.26 -7.64 -9.01
CA ARG A 65 -10.84 -7.32 -9.25
C ARG A 65 -10.58 -5.89 -9.72
N SER A 66 -11.60 -5.16 -10.16
CA SER A 66 -11.41 -3.84 -10.76
C SER A 66 -11.99 -2.69 -9.94
N VAL A 67 -13.30 -2.64 -9.72
CA VAL A 67 -14.01 -1.45 -9.23
C VAL A 67 -14.51 -1.60 -7.80
N TRP A 68 -14.71 -2.85 -7.34
CA TRP A 68 -15.37 -3.16 -6.06
C TRP A 68 -14.73 -2.46 -4.85
N TYR A 69 -13.42 -2.33 -4.86
CA TYR A 69 -12.67 -1.74 -3.74
C TYR A 69 -12.46 -0.23 -3.85
N TRP A 70 -12.84 0.43 -4.94
CA TRP A 70 -12.55 1.86 -5.14
C TRP A 70 -13.19 2.75 -4.07
N ILE A 71 -14.48 2.53 -3.80
CA ILE A 71 -15.20 3.33 -2.81
C ILE A 71 -14.65 3.12 -1.39
N PRO A 72 -14.54 1.89 -0.85
CA PRO A 72 -14.03 1.70 0.49
C PRO A 72 -12.55 2.10 0.64
N MET A 73 -11.73 1.91 -0.38
CA MET A 73 -10.35 2.42 -0.38
C MET A 73 -10.29 3.94 -0.39
N GLY A 74 -11.14 4.60 -1.18
CA GLY A 74 -11.24 6.05 -1.20
C GLY A 74 -11.63 6.63 0.16
N ILE A 75 -12.63 6.03 0.82
CA ILE A 75 -13.05 6.41 2.17
C ILE A 75 -11.91 6.20 3.17
N LEU A 76 -11.20 5.06 3.09
CA LEU A 76 -10.05 4.80 3.95
C LEU A 76 -8.97 5.87 3.78
N ILE A 77 -8.55 6.16 2.55
CA ILE A 77 -7.54 7.17 2.25
C ILE A 77 -7.97 8.54 2.80
N ALA A 78 -9.23 8.96 2.56
CA ALA A 78 -9.74 10.23 3.04
C ALA A 78 -9.77 10.29 4.58
N THR A 79 -10.15 9.20 5.25
CA THR A 79 -10.21 9.14 6.71
C THR A 79 -8.81 9.25 7.33
N PHE A 80 -7.84 8.51 6.80
CA PHE A 80 -6.47 8.51 7.31
C PHE A 80 -5.65 9.74 6.89
N TYR A 81 -6.11 10.49 5.89
CA TYR A 81 -5.47 11.76 5.49
C TYR A 81 -5.39 12.75 6.66
N PHE A 82 -6.44 12.89 7.46
CA PHE A 82 -6.51 13.85 8.54
C PHE A 82 -5.69 13.50 9.77
N GLN A 83 -5.25 12.26 9.92
CA GLN A 83 -4.34 11.76 10.98
C GLN A 83 -4.73 12.15 12.43
N LYS A 84 -6.02 12.30 12.73
CA LYS A 84 -6.51 12.79 14.02
C LYS A 84 -6.96 11.69 14.99
N GLY A 85 -7.15 10.46 14.51
CA GLY A 85 -7.62 9.34 15.33
C GLY A 85 -6.51 8.59 16.09
N ALA A 86 -6.90 7.63 16.91
CA ALA A 86 -5.97 6.82 17.70
C ALA A 86 -5.18 5.84 16.82
N ILE A 87 -5.82 5.28 15.78
CA ILE A 87 -5.18 4.34 14.86
C ILE A 87 -4.16 5.07 14.00
N SER A 88 -4.48 6.26 13.48
CA SER A 88 -3.53 7.11 12.75
C SER A 88 -2.31 7.44 13.60
N ARG A 89 -2.49 7.78 14.87
CA ARG A 89 -1.38 8.04 15.79
C ARG A 89 -0.49 6.82 15.99
N PHE A 90 -1.07 5.64 16.12
CA PHE A 90 -0.32 4.39 16.21
C PHE A 90 0.49 4.13 14.94
N LEU A 91 -0.14 4.30 13.76
CA LEU A 91 0.51 4.11 12.46
C LEU A 91 1.57 5.19 12.13
N SER A 92 1.49 6.35 12.77
CA SER A 92 2.50 7.42 12.65
C SER A 92 3.79 7.11 13.41
N HIS A 93 3.89 5.98 14.12
CA HIS A 93 5.13 5.58 14.76
C HIS A 93 6.24 5.38 13.71
N PRO A 94 7.49 5.82 13.98
CA PRO A 94 8.59 5.82 13.00
C PRO A 94 8.85 4.47 12.30
N ILE A 95 8.56 3.36 12.99
CA ILE A 95 8.71 2.01 12.41
C ILE A 95 7.73 1.81 11.25
N PHE A 96 6.44 2.15 11.44
CA PHE A 96 5.41 1.99 10.41
C PHE A 96 5.63 2.96 9.25
N VAL A 97 6.04 4.19 9.54
CA VAL A 97 6.40 5.18 8.51
C VAL A 97 7.53 4.64 7.64
N LYS A 98 8.61 4.13 8.25
CA LYS A 98 9.72 3.51 7.50
C LYS A 98 9.28 2.29 6.68
N LEU A 99 8.41 1.43 7.23
CA LEU A 99 7.85 0.31 6.48
C LEU A 99 7.03 0.79 5.27
N GLY A 100 6.27 1.88 5.42
CA GLY A 100 5.57 2.52 4.31
C GLY A 100 6.52 3.05 3.24
N GLU A 101 7.59 3.73 3.63
CA GLU A 101 8.60 4.24 2.69
C GLU A 101 9.27 3.14 1.86
N ILE A 102 9.60 1.99 2.48
CA ILE A 102 10.22 0.86 1.77
C ILE A 102 9.22 -0.06 1.06
N SER A 103 7.92 0.15 1.25
CA SER A 103 6.86 -0.75 0.75
C SER A 103 6.86 -0.87 -0.77
N PHE A 104 7.17 0.21 -1.49
CA PHE A 104 7.26 0.20 -2.95
C PHE A 104 8.42 -0.69 -3.43
N ALA A 105 9.61 -0.51 -2.86
CA ALA A 105 10.76 -1.36 -3.16
C ALA A 105 10.48 -2.82 -2.78
N PHE A 106 9.84 -3.06 -1.64
CA PHE A 106 9.42 -4.40 -1.23
C PHE A 106 8.49 -5.04 -2.25
N TYR A 107 7.48 -4.31 -2.73
CA TYR A 107 6.57 -4.80 -3.76
C TYR A 107 7.28 -5.18 -5.06
N LEU A 108 8.30 -4.43 -5.47
CA LEU A 108 9.06 -4.73 -6.68
C LEU A 108 9.94 -5.99 -6.53
N PHE A 109 10.59 -6.16 -5.38
CA PHE A 109 11.60 -7.19 -5.22
C PHE A 109 11.10 -8.51 -4.62
N HIS A 110 10.00 -8.50 -3.83
CA HIS A 110 9.56 -9.70 -3.10
C HIS A 110 9.35 -10.92 -3.99
N TYR A 111 8.74 -10.76 -5.16
CA TYR A 111 8.49 -11.87 -6.09
C TYR A 111 9.80 -12.46 -6.66
N MET A 112 10.76 -11.60 -6.98
CA MET A 112 12.09 -12.03 -7.46
C MET A 112 12.82 -12.81 -6.38
N ILE A 113 12.77 -12.34 -5.13
CA ILE A 113 13.40 -13.00 -3.98
C ILE A 113 12.76 -14.36 -3.72
N ILE A 114 11.42 -14.48 -3.73
CA ILE A 114 10.72 -15.76 -3.57
C ILE A 114 11.20 -16.76 -4.63
N ARG A 115 11.28 -16.34 -5.90
CA ARG A 115 11.77 -17.23 -6.97
C ARG A 115 13.22 -17.62 -6.80
N ALA A 116 14.08 -16.67 -6.44
CA ALA A 116 15.51 -16.92 -6.22
C ALA A 116 15.72 -17.92 -5.08
N VAL A 117 15.06 -17.73 -3.95
CA VAL A 117 15.15 -18.65 -2.80
C VAL A 117 14.69 -20.05 -3.18
N ARG A 118 13.57 -20.19 -3.90
CA ARG A 118 13.08 -21.52 -4.35
C ARG A 118 14.05 -22.21 -5.30
N ILE A 119 14.67 -21.48 -6.23
CA ILE A 119 15.67 -22.04 -7.13
C ILE A 119 16.89 -22.53 -6.34
N ILE A 120 17.38 -21.72 -5.38
CA ILE A 120 18.51 -22.08 -4.54
C ILE A 120 18.21 -23.32 -3.70
N LEU A 121 17.05 -23.38 -3.04
CA LEU A 121 16.64 -24.52 -2.24
C LEU A 121 16.52 -25.80 -3.09
N CYS A 122 15.97 -25.68 -4.31
CA CYS A 122 15.86 -26.79 -5.25
C CYS A 122 17.25 -27.32 -5.65
N HIS A 123 18.19 -26.43 -5.97
CA HIS A 123 19.58 -26.83 -6.32
C HIS A 123 20.34 -27.46 -5.15
N LEU A 124 20.07 -27.02 -3.93
CA LEU A 124 20.68 -27.58 -2.73
C LEU A 124 19.99 -28.86 -2.23
N HIS A 125 18.93 -29.31 -2.93
CA HIS A 125 18.08 -30.44 -2.50
C HIS A 125 17.55 -30.30 -1.06
N LEU A 126 17.35 -29.07 -0.59
CA LEU A 126 16.86 -28.77 0.74
C LEU A 126 15.33 -28.62 0.71
N ALA A 127 14.62 -29.53 1.39
CA ALA A 127 13.20 -29.40 1.64
C ALA A 127 12.96 -28.71 2.99
N LEU A 128 12.77 -27.39 2.96
CA LEU A 128 12.42 -26.63 4.16
C LEU A 128 10.90 -26.65 4.40
N PRO A 129 10.45 -26.68 5.67
CA PRO A 129 9.03 -26.46 5.98
C PRO A 129 8.60 -25.06 5.56
N LEU A 130 7.35 -24.90 5.12
CA LEU A 130 6.78 -23.66 4.54
C LEU A 130 7.01 -22.42 5.40
N TRP A 131 6.95 -22.54 6.73
CA TRP A 131 7.16 -21.41 7.62
C TRP A 131 8.62 -20.91 7.64
N GLN A 132 9.61 -21.80 7.47
CA GLN A 132 11.02 -21.40 7.38
C GLN A 132 11.31 -20.72 6.03
N GLU A 133 10.79 -21.27 4.94
CA GLU A 133 10.85 -20.63 3.62
C GLU A 133 10.23 -19.22 3.66
N PHE A 134 9.06 -19.10 4.30
CA PHE A 134 8.38 -17.82 4.50
C PHE A 134 9.23 -16.82 5.30
N CYS A 135 9.79 -17.21 6.44
CA CYS A 135 10.64 -16.34 7.25
C CYS A 135 11.89 -15.88 6.50
N ILE A 136 12.57 -16.80 5.83
CA ILE A 136 13.77 -16.48 5.04
C ILE A 136 13.45 -15.50 3.92
N THR A 137 12.41 -15.78 3.13
CA THR A 137 12.00 -14.91 2.02
C THR A 137 11.54 -13.53 2.50
N LEU A 138 10.85 -13.46 3.63
CA LEU A 138 10.40 -12.20 4.23
C LEU A 138 11.60 -11.35 4.67
N ILE A 139 12.54 -11.92 5.42
CA ILE A 139 13.73 -11.20 5.89
C ILE A 139 14.57 -10.71 4.70
N LEU A 140 14.82 -11.56 3.72
CA LEU A 140 15.57 -11.20 2.52
C LEU A 140 14.86 -10.10 1.72
N SER A 141 13.53 -10.18 1.57
CA SER A 141 12.75 -9.18 0.85
C SER A 141 12.77 -7.81 1.55
N ILE A 142 12.62 -7.77 2.87
CA ILE A 142 12.72 -6.52 3.66
C ILE A 142 14.13 -5.93 3.56
N THR A 143 15.15 -6.75 3.70
CA THR A 143 16.55 -6.30 3.64
C THR A 143 16.88 -5.73 2.26
N THR A 144 16.50 -6.44 1.19
CA THR A 144 16.70 -5.99 -0.19
C THR A 144 15.91 -4.71 -0.47
N ALA A 145 14.66 -4.61 0.00
CA ALA A 145 13.84 -3.42 -0.15
C ALA A 145 14.46 -2.21 0.56
N TYR A 146 14.99 -2.39 1.77
CA TYR A 146 15.66 -1.33 2.50
C TYR A 146 16.93 -0.83 1.79
N ILE A 147 17.74 -1.75 1.27
CA ILE A 147 18.94 -1.41 0.50
C ILE A 147 18.55 -0.66 -0.79
N ALA A 148 17.58 -1.17 -1.54
CA ALA A 148 17.10 -0.54 -2.77
C ALA A 148 16.50 0.84 -2.51
N HIS A 149 15.69 1.01 -1.47
CA HIS A 149 15.14 2.30 -1.08
C HIS A 149 16.25 3.32 -0.77
N ARG A 150 17.24 2.93 0.03
CA ARG A 150 18.31 3.83 0.47
C ARG A 150 19.29 4.23 -0.64
N TYR A 151 19.68 3.26 -1.49
CA TYR A 151 20.76 3.47 -2.47
C TYR A 151 20.26 3.76 -3.88
N ILE A 152 19.03 3.43 -4.22
CA ILE A 152 18.46 3.65 -5.55
C ILE A 152 17.36 4.70 -5.49
N GLU A 153 16.33 4.47 -4.68
CA GLU A 153 15.12 5.30 -4.70
C GLU A 153 15.37 6.70 -4.12
N GLN A 154 15.99 6.81 -2.96
CA GLN A 154 16.24 8.11 -2.34
C GLN A 154 17.15 9.02 -3.19
N PRO A 155 18.29 8.55 -3.76
CA PRO A 155 19.10 9.41 -4.64
C PRO A 155 18.38 9.73 -5.95
N ALA A 156 17.62 8.79 -6.54
CA ALA A 156 16.83 9.04 -7.74
C ALA A 156 15.77 10.13 -7.50
N ASN A 157 15.03 10.05 -6.39
CA ASN A 157 14.03 11.04 -6.01
C ASN A 157 14.64 12.42 -5.76
N LYS A 158 15.81 12.51 -5.11
CA LYS A 158 16.53 13.76 -4.92
C LYS A 158 16.97 14.38 -6.24
N PHE A 159 17.47 13.55 -7.16
CA PHE A 159 17.91 14.00 -8.49
C PHE A 159 16.73 14.54 -9.31
N ILE A 160 15.60 13.82 -9.35
CA ILE A 160 14.39 14.21 -10.06
C ILE A 160 13.85 15.53 -9.49
N ARG A 161 13.69 15.63 -8.16
CA ARG A 161 13.22 16.86 -7.52
C ARG A 161 14.10 18.06 -7.85
N LYS A 162 15.43 17.91 -7.81
CA LYS A 162 16.36 18.98 -8.15
C LYS A 162 16.25 19.45 -9.60
N ARG A 163 15.88 18.54 -10.51
CA ARG A 163 15.77 18.86 -11.95
C ARG A 163 14.42 19.47 -12.34
N PHE A 164 13.34 19.08 -11.65
CA PHE A 164 11.97 19.51 -11.98
C PHE A 164 11.37 20.53 -11.00
N SER A 165 12.07 20.87 -9.91
CA SER A 165 11.69 21.94 -8.98
C SER A 165 12.32 23.27 -9.41
N ARG A 166 12.04 23.68 -10.66
CA ARG A 166 12.29 25.05 -11.15
C ARG A 166 10.98 25.69 -11.52
#